data_8fe2061cf13b637bdde1460a8c8662ae
#
_entry.id   8fe2061cf13b637bdde1460a8c8662ae
#
_cell.length_a   1.000
_cell.length_b   1.000
_cell.length_c   1.000
_cell.angle_alpha   90.00
_cell.angle_beta   90.00
_cell.angle_gamma   90.00
#
_symmetry.space_group_name_H-M   'P 1'
#
loop_
_entity.id
_entity.type
_entity.pdbx_description
1 polymer ?
#
loop_
_entity_poly.entity_id
_entity_poly.type
_entity_poly.pdbx_seq_one_letter_code
_entity_poly.pdbx_strand_id
1 'polypeptide(L)'
;MPKPSAAARARKIKLIIFDVDGVLTDGKIWIFPAPGGSGAQQSVLEKSAQRGGQGGFGLNSTSLIEAKGFHAHDGTAISLARLAGIKTGIITKRVSETVALRARDLKIDHVYQGIQDKASVFAQILEKDGITAAEAAFVGDDVIDLPAMRKCGLAIAVKNARPEVKAEAHWATSHAGGDGAARDAVEYILKAQGKWKKAVEEYIGERS
;
A
#
# COMPACT_ATOMS: atom_id res chain seq x y z
N MET A 1 31.56 -1.47 7.98
CA MET A 1 30.67 -2.11 8.95
C MET A 1 29.65 -2.98 8.20
N PRO A 2 29.28 -4.17 8.69
CA PRO A 2 28.27 -5.00 8.04
C PRO A 2 26.92 -4.26 8.01
N LYS A 3 26.17 -4.43 6.90
CA LYS A 3 24.83 -3.84 6.78
C LYS A 3 23.89 -4.43 7.86
N PRO A 4 23.03 -3.63 8.52
CA PRO A 4 22.13 -4.13 9.54
C PRO A 4 21.14 -5.13 8.94
N SER A 5 20.83 -6.19 9.69
CA SER A 5 19.85 -7.21 9.29
C SER A 5 18.44 -6.62 9.17
N ALA A 6 17.55 -7.27 8.42
CA ALA A 6 16.15 -6.85 8.30
C ALA A 6 15.47 -6.73 9.69
N ALA A 7 15.73 -7.64 10.62
CA ALA A 7 15.20 -7.58 11.97
C ALA A 7 15.72 -6.36 12.77
N ALA A 8 17.01 -6.00 12.62
CA ALA A 8 17.57 -4.81 13.25
C ALA A 8 16.96 -3.51 12.68
N ARG A 9 16.57 -3.50 11.39
CA ARG A 9 15.84 -2.43 10.74
C ARG A 9 14.41 -2.34 11.26
N ALA A 10 13.69 -3.47 11.31
CA ALA A 10 12.31 -3.57 11.74
C ALA A 10 12.07 -3.02 13.16
N ARG A 11 13.05 -3.17 14.06
CA ARG A 11 12.99 -2.62 15.43
C ARG A 11 12.85 -1.10 15.50
N LYS A 12 13.25 -0.38 14.45
CA LYS A 12 13.25 1.08 14.42
C LYS A 12 12.00 1.68 13.79
N ILE A 13 11.15 0.87 13.13
CA ILE A 13 10.06 1.34 12.29
C ILE A 13 8.96 2.01 13.13
N LYS A 14 8.59 3.21 12.72
CA LYS A 14 7.50 4.02 13.25
C LYS A 14 6.43 4.32 12.21
N LEU A 15 6.74 4.14 10.91
CA LEU A 15 5.86 4.37 9.77
C LEU A 15 5.98 3.23 8.77
N ILE A 16 4.86 2.72 8.27
CA ILE A 16 4.81 1.74 7.19
C ILE A 16 4.02 2.34 6.04
N ILE A 17 4.65 2.46 4.88
CA ILE A 17 4.00 2.88 3.63
C ILE A 17 3.79 1.65 2.75
N PHE A 18 2.61 1.54 2.18
CA PHE A 18 2.22 0.48 1.25
C PHE A 18 1.96 1.06 -0.14
N ASP A 19 2.38 0.37 -1.20
CA ASP A 19 1.67 0.49 -2.47
C ASP A 19 0.30 -0.20 -2.35
N VAL A 20 -0.53 -0.07 -3.35
CA VAL A 20 -1.89 -0.64 -3.35
C VAL A 20 -2.00 -1.81 -4.33
N ASP A 21 -1.80 -1.55 -5.62
CA ASP A 21 -2.03 -2.55 -6.66
C ASP A 21 -0.89 -3.56 -6.70
N GLY A 22 -1.15 -4.79 -6.27
CA GLY A 22 -0.14 -5.84 -6.11
C GLY A 22 0.42 -5.98 -4.69
N VAL A 23 0.08 -5.07 -3.76
CA VAL A 23 0.48 -5.10 -2.34
C VAL A 23 -0.73 -5.26 -1.41
N LEU A 24 -1.64 -4.27 -1.34
CA LEU A 24 -2.88 -4.36 -0.57
C LEU A 24 -4.00 -5.07 -1.34
N THR A 25 -3.84 -5.19 -2.66
CA THR A 25 -4.69 -5.96 -3.57
C THR A 25 -3.84 -6.96 -4.34
N ASP A 26 -4.46 -7.86 -5.09
CA ASP A 26 -3.77 -8.81 -5.97
C ASP A 26 -3.28 -8.18 -7.30
N GLY A 27 -3.45 -6.85 -7.45
CA GLY A 27 -3.09 -6.10 -8.65
C GLY A 27 -4.10 -6.21 -9.79
N LYS A 28 -5.14 -7.04 -9.67
CA LYS A 28 -6.21 -7.11 -10.68
C LYS A 28 -7.15 -5.91 -10.56
N ILE A 29 -7.58 -5.43 -11.71
CA ILE A 29 -8.52 -4.33 -11.83
C ILE A 29 -9.76 -4.85 -12.54
N TRP A 30 -10.86 -4.88 -11.80
CA TRP A 30 -12.15 -5.28 -12.35
C TRP A 30 -12.92 -4.03 -12.75
N ILE A 31 -13.39 -3.99 -14.01
CA ILE A 31 -14.15 -2.87 -14.55
C ILE A 31 -15.48 -3.41 -15.07
N PHE A 32 -16.57 -2.85 -14.56
CA PHE A 32 -17.93 -3.25 -14.90
C PHE A 32 -18.71 -2.06 -15.46
N PRO A 33 -19.70 -2.28 -16.36
CA PRO A 33 -20.68 -1.27 -16.70
C PRO A 33 -21.50 -0.87 -15.46
N ALA A 34 -21.76 0.44 -15.30
CA ALA A 34 -22.67 0.90 -14.26
C ALA A 34 -24.13 0.47 -14.57
N PRO A 35 -24.93 0.10 -13.56
CA PRO A 35 -26.34 -0.21 -13.76
C PRO A 35 -27.08 0.97 -14.44
N GLY A 36 -27.81 0.70 -15.53
CA GLY A 36 -28.56 1.71 -16.30
C GLY A 36 -27.79 2.39 -17.44
N GLY A 37 -26.53 2.01 -17.69
CA GLY A 37 -25.65 2.66 -18.68
C GLY A 37 -25.75 2.18 -20.12
N SER A 38 -26.87 1.60 -20.58
CA SER A 38 -26.99 1.00 -21.92
C SER A 38 -26.89 1.98 -23.11
N GLY A 39 -26.93 3.29 -22.87
CA GLY A 39 -26.80 4.32 -23.93
C GLY A 39 -25.43 5.01 -24.01
N ALA A 40 -24.60 4.89 -22.96
CA ALA A 40 -23.34 5.64 -22.85
C ALA A 40 -22.09 4.85 -23.31
N GLN A 41 -22.20 3.52 -23.49
CA GLN A 41 -21.06 2.65 -23.79
C GLN A 41 -20.40 2.93 -25.14
N GLN A 42 -21.17 3.23 -26.18
CA GLN A 42 -20.62 3.55 -27.51
C GLN A 42 -19.87 4.88 -27.54
N SER A 43 -20.38 5.90 -26.83
CA SER A 43 -19.78 7.25 -26.83
C SER A 43 -18.46 7.32 -26.06
N VAL A 44 -18.23 6.45 -25.08
CA VAL A 44 -17.00 6.44 -24.26
C VAL A 44 -15.84 5.76 -25.01
N LEU A 45 -16.10 4.66 -25.71
CA LEU A 45 -15.11 3.98 -26.54
C LEU A 45 -14.67 4.85 -27.73
N GLU A 46 -15.61 5.54 -28.38
CA GLU A 46 -15.32 6.45 -29.49
C GLU A 46 -14.53 7.69 -29.07
N LYS A 47 -14.84 8.28 -27.88
CA LYS A 47 -14.11 9.44 -27.34
C LYS A 47 -12.72 9.10 -26.81
N SER A 48 -12.50 7.88 -26.30
CA SER A 48 -11.17 7.44 -25.84
C SER A 48 -10.22 7.16 -27.00
N ALA A 49 -10.74 6.68 -28.13
CA ALA A 49 -9.96 6.45 -29.34
C ALA A 49 -9.47 7.74 -30.04
N GLN A 50 -10.17 8.87 -29.82
CA GLN A 50 -9.86 10.16 -30.45
C GLN A 50 -8.94 11.07 -29.63
N ARG A 51 -8.67 10.77 -28.36
CA ARG A 51 -7.77 11.54 -27.50
C ARG A 51 -6.45 10.81 -27.26
N GLY A 52 -5.58 10.84 -28.25
CA GLY A 52 -4.13 10.63 -28.06
C GLY A 52 -3.58 11.82 -27.27
N GLY A 53 -3.59 11.75 -25.94
CA GLY A 53 -3.15 12.86 -25.11
C GLY A 53 -2.82 12.40 -23.69
N GLN A 54 -1.62 12.70 -23.27
CA GLN A 54 -1.05 12.64 -21.94
C GLN A 54 -2.07 13.00 -20.85
N GLY A 55 -2.55 12.00 -20.09
CA GLY A 55 -3.40 12.24 -18.95
C GLY A 55 -3.52 10.95 -18.14
N GLY A 56 -3.22 11.02 -16.86
CA GLY A 56 -3.28 9.88 -15.94
C GLY A 56 -4.61 9.12 -16.07
N PHE A 57 -4.55 7.81 -16.02
CA PHE A 57 -5.70 6.91 -16.11
C PHE A 57 -6.61 7.04 -14.88
N GLY A 58 -7.38 8.13 -14.81
CA GLY A 58 -8.56 8.23 -13.98
C GLY A 58 -9.78 7.86 -14.84
N LEU A 59 -10.36 6.70 -14.63
CA LEU A 59 -11.67 6.37 -15.21
C LEU A 59 -12.75 7.15 -14.45
N ASN A 60 -12.86 8.45 -14.71
CA ASN A 60 -13.99 9.27 -14.29
C ASN A 60 -15.10 9.13 -15.35
N SER A 61 -15.61 7.94 -15.49
CA SER A 61 -16.81 7.70 -16.28
C SER A 61 -17.93 7.27 -15.35
N THR A 62 -18.99 8.05 -15.29
CA THR A 62 -20.25 7.72 -14.59
C THR A 62 -20.90 6.43 -15.12
N SER A 63 -20.35 5.86 -16.20
CA SER A 63 -20.80 4.63 -16.85
C SER A 63 -19.99 3.38 -16.50
N LEU A 64 -18.92 3.51 -15.72
CA LEU A 64 -18.06 2.36 -15.33
C LEU A 64 -17.87 2.32 -13.82
N ILE A 65 -17.83 1.11 -13.28
CA ILE A 65 -17.52 0.82 -11.88
C ILE A 65 -16.21 0.06 -11.82
N GLU A 66 -15.26 0.56 -11.03
CA GLU A 66 -14.05 -0.16 -10.68
C GLU A 66 -14.27 -0.96 -9.38
N ALA A 67 -13.85 -2.22 -9.36
CA ALA A 67 -13.78 -3.02 -8.16
C ALA A 67 -12.34 -3.52 -7.92
N LYS A 68 -11.95 -3.56 -6.64
CA LYS A 68 -10.67 -4.11 -6.16
C LYS A 68 -10.92 -5.02 -4.96
N GLY A 69 -10.20 -6.14 -4.90
CA GLY A 69 -10.25 -7.05 -3.76
C GLY A 69 -9.20 -6.69 -2.73
N PHE A 70 -9.63 -6.45 -1.48
CA PHE A 70 -8.74 -6.29 -0.32
C PHE A 70 -8.87 -7.50 0.59
N HIS A 71 -7.75 -7.94 1.16
CA HIS A 71 -7.75 -9.07 2.08
C HIS A 71 -8.10 -8.62 3.51
N ALA A 72 -8.96 -9.40 4.19
CA ALA A 72 -9.42 -9.06 5.55
C ALA A 72 -8.28 -9.05 6.57
N HIS A 73 -7.33 -9.99 6.48
CA HIS A 73 -6.18 -10.04 7.39
C HIS A 73 -5.26 -8.82 7.25
N ASP A 74 -5.12 -8.26 6.04
CA ASP A 74 -4.34 -7.04 5.82
C ASP A 74 -4.99 -5.84 6.51
N GLY A 75 -6.33 -5.74 6.45
CA GLY A 75 -7.07 -4.70 7.18
C GLY A 75 -6.89 -4.81 8.70
N THR A 76 -6.95 -6.03 9.24
CA THR A 76 -6.69 -6.27 10.67
C THR A 76 -5.25 -5.88 11.04
N ALA A 77 -4.27 -6.16 10.18
CA ALA A 77 -2.87 -5.83 10.42
C ALA A 77 -2.64 -4.32 10.52
N ILE A 78 -3.28 -3.53 9.65
CA ILE A 78 -3.22 -2.05 9.69
C ILE A 78 -3.77 -1.55 11.04
N SER A 79 -4.88 -2.13 11.53
CA SER A 79 -5.41 -1.81 12.85
C SER A 79 -4.44 -2.15 13.98
N LEU A 80 -3.77 -3.31 13.92
CA LEU A 80 -2.75 -3.72 14.90
C LEU A 80 -1.52 -2.80 14.88
N ALA A 81 -1.08 -2.34 13.70
CA ALA A 81 0.00 -1.36 13.58
C ALA A 81 -0.36 -0.06 14.30
N ARG A 82 -1.57 0.46 14.09
CA ARG A 82 -2.10 1.66 14.74
C ARG A 82 -2.12 1.51 16.28
N LEU A 83 -2.64 0.39 16.81
CA LEU A 83 -2.66 0.11 18.26
C LEU A 83 -1.25 0.04 18.84
N ALA A 84 -0.29 -0.46 18.08
CA ALA A 84 1.12 -0.50 18.49
C ALA A 84 1.84 0.86 18.36
N GLY A 85 1.13 1.94 17.96
CA GLY A 85 1.68 3.27 17.77
C GLY A 85 2.54 3.42 16.52
N ILE A 86 2.32 2.57 15.50
CA ILE A 86 2.97 2.68 14.19
C ILE A 86 2.00 3.35 13.22
N LYS A 87 2.43 4.44 12.61
CA LYS A 87 1.68 5.12 11.55
C LYS A 87 1.66 4.29 10.27
N THR A 88 0.60 4.44 9.49
CA THR A 88 0.44 3.76 8.21
C THR A 88 0.13 4.74 7.08
N GLY A 89 0.56 4.41 5.88
CA GLY A 89 0.28 5.24 4.71
C GLY A 89 0.17 4.42 3.42
N ILE A 90 -0.44 5.05 2.44
CA ILE A 90 -0.57 4.55 1.06
C ILE A 90 0.03 5.58 0.11
N ILE A 91 0.88 5.11 -0.82
CA ILE A 91 1.34 5.90 -1.98
C ILE A 91 1.10 5.06 -3.23
N THR A 92 0.13 5.43 -4.04
CA THR A 92 -0.23 4.69 -5.27
C THR A 92 -0.28 5.59 -6.50
N LYS A 93 0.07 5.03 -7.66
CA LYS A 93 0.02 5.72 -8.95
C LYS A 93 -1.40 5.96 -9.44
N ARG A 94 -2.33 5.10 -9.10
CA ARG A 94 -3.73 5.18 -9.53
C ARG A 94 -4.56 6.02 -8.59
N VAL A 95 -5.63 6.62 -9.14
CA VAL A 95 -6.69 7.25 -8.37
C VAL A 95 -7.90 6.32 -8.37
N SER A 96 -8.41 5.97 -7.19
CA SER A 96 -9.52 5.03 -7.02
C SER A 96 -10.36 5.41 -5.80
N GLU A 97 -11.65 5.59 -5.99
CA GLU A 97 -12.59 5.84 -4.89
C GLU A 97 -12.66 4.66 -3.92
N THR A 98 -12.54 3.43 -4.45
CA THR A 98 -12.52 2.20 -3.64
C THR A 98 -11.33 2.20 -2.68
N VAL A 99 -10.16 2.67 -3.12
CA VAL A 99 -8.96 2.82 -2.27
C VAL A 99 -9.18 3.91 -1.22
N ALA A 100 -9.76 5.06 -1.60
CA ALA A 100 -10.03 6.15 -0.65
C ALA A 100 -11.01 5.69 0.45
N LEU A 101 -12.07 4.97 0.06
CA LEU A 101 -13.04 4.40 0.99
C LEU A 101 -12.38 3.43 1.96
N ARG A 102 -11.60 2.47 1.43
CA ARG A 102 -10.90 1.47 2.25
C ARG A 102 -9.89 2.10 3.20
N ALA A 103 -9.12 3.08 2.75
CA ALA A 103 -8.16 3.80 3.57
C ALA A 103 -8.84 4.55 4.74
N ARG A 104 -9.98 5.17 4.49
CA ARG A 104 -10.79 5.81 5.53
C ARG A 104 -11.28 4.80 6.57
N ASP A 105 -11.83 3.67 6.13
CA ASP A 105 -12.36 2.63 7.02
C ASP A 105 -11.26 2.03 7.92
N LEU A 106 -10.06 1.89 7.38
CA LEU A 106 -8.89 1.40 8.11
C LEU A 106 -8.16 2.47 8.92
N LYS A 107 -8.59 3.74 8.82
CA LYS A 107 -7.99 4.89 9.50
C LYS A 107 -6.51 5.05 9.17
N ILE A 108 -6.16 4.91 7.89
CA ILE A 108 -4.78 5.08 7.40
C ILE A 108 -4.40 6.56 7.51
N ASP A 109 -3.23 6.86 8.10
CA ASP A 109 -2.80 8.23 8.43
C ASP A 109 -2.46 9.06 7.19
N HIS A 110 -1.88 8.43 6.17
CA HIS A 110 -1.42 9.10 4.96
C HIS A 110 -1.98 8.41 3.71
N VAL A 111 -2.72 9.15 2.88
CA VAL A 111 -3.32 8.61 1.64
C VAL A 111 -2.97 9.51 0.46
N TYR A 112 -2.07 9.03 -0.39
CA TYR A 112 -1.62 9.73 -1.59
C TYR A 112 -1.90 8.88 -2.82
N GLN A 113 -2.78 9.36 -3.68
CA GLN A 113 -3.17 8.71 -4.92
C GLN A 113 -2.77 9.56 -6.14
N GLY A 114 -2.62 8.94 -7.30
CA GLY A 114 -2.22 9.65 -8.53
C GLY A 114 -0.73 10.02 -8.57
N ILE A 115 0.11 9.37 -7.78
CA ILE A 115 1.51 9.77 -7.56
C ILE A 115 2.44 9.10 -8.57
N GLN A 116 3.14 9.91 -9.36
CA GLN A 116 4.16 9.45 -10.30
C GLN A 116 5.53 9.32 -9.61
N ASP A 117 5.91 10.28 -8.78
CA ASP A 117 7.15 10.25 -7.99
C ASP A 117 6.88 9.84 -6.54
N LYS A 118 6.85 8.53 -6.29
CA LYS A 118 6.64 7.97 -4.95
C LYS A 118 7.75 8.38 -3.96
N ALA A 119 8.97 8.58 -4.45
CA ALA A 119 10.10 8.94 -3.59
C ALA A 119 9.99 10.37 -3.03
N SER A 120 9.46 11.31 -3.82
CA SER A 120 9.21 12.69 -3.38
C SER A 120 8.12 12.72 -2.31
N VAL A 121 6.98 12.03 -2.55
CA VAL A 121 5.89 11.97 -1.58
C VAL A 121 6.31 11.24 -0.30
N PHE A 122 7.10 10.16 -0.41
CA PHE A 122 7.67 9.50 0.76
C PHE A 122 8.49 10.46 1.63
N ALA A 123 9.36 11.28 1.01
CA ALA A 123 10.14 12.27 1.75
C ALA A 123 9.27 13.34 2.42
N GLN A 124 8.21 13.83 1.75
CA GLN A 124 7.25 14.77 2.33
C GLN A 124 6.53 14.19 3.56
N ILE A 125 6.15 12.92 3.53
CA ILE A 125 5.52 12.26 4.69
C ILE A 125 6.50 12.19 5.86
N LEU A 126 7.77 11.84 5.61
CA LEU A 126 8.80 11.78 6.66
C LEU A 126 9.00 13.15 7.32
N GLU A 127 9.10 14.21 6.53
CA GLU A 127 9.25 15.57 7.00
C GLU A 127 8.04 15.99 7.85
N LYS A 128 6.82 15.78 7.34
CA LYS A 128 5.57 16.11 8.04
C LYS A 128 5.47 15.44 9.41
N ASP A 129 5.92 14.20 9.52
CA ASP A 129 5.81 13.41 10.75
C ASP A 129 7.03 13.54 11.67
N GLY A 130 8.09 14.20 11.24
CA GLY A 130 9.36 14.26 11.98
C GLY A 130 10.02 12.88 12.13
N ILE A 131 9.83 12.00 11.14
CA ILE A 131 10.34 10.61 11.11
C ILE A 131 11.54 10.54 10.18
N THR A 132 12.61 9.89 10.60
CA THR A 132 13.76 9.66 9.74
C THR A 132 13.52 8.53 8.75
N ALA A 133 14.21 8.54 7.62
CA ALA A 133 14.13 7.46 6.64
C ALA A 133 14.45 6.08 7.26
N ALA A 134 15.35 6.02 8.24
CA ALA A 134 15.71 4.79 8.95
C ALA A 134 14.56 4.21 9.81
N GLU A 135 13.54 5.01 10.12
CA GLU A 135 12.38 4.65 10.93
C GLU A 135 11.12 4.37 10.09
N ALA A 136 11.26 4.40 8.77
CA ALA A 136 10.16 4.11 7.85
C ALA A 136 10.39 2.84 7.04
N ALA A 137 9.31 2.06 6.83
CA ALA A 137 9.27 0.92 5.92
C ALA A 137 8.47 1.28 4.67
N PHE A 138 8.83 0.67 3.54
CA PHE A 138 8.06 0.71 2.31
C PHE A 138 7.81 -0.72 1.82
N VAL A 139 6.55 -1.05 1.54
CA VAL A 139 6.11 -2.34 1.01
C VAL A 139 5.72 -2.15 -0.45
N GLY A 140 6.39 -2.84 -1.35
CA GLY A 140 6.20 -2.70 -2.80
C GLY A 140 6.28 -4.02 -3.55
N ASP A 141 5.85 -4.00 -4.81
CA ASP A 141 5.83 -5.17 -5.70
C ASP A 141 6.46 -4.92 -7.07
N ASP A 142 6.48 -3.68 -7.57
CA ASP A 142 6.93 -3.38 -8.92
C ASP A 142 8.04 -2.31 -8.95
N VAL A 143 8.70 -2.17 -10.08
CA VAL A 143 9.85 -1.26 -10.29
C VAL A 143 9.54 0.20 -9.98
N ILE A 144 8.28 0.60 -10.06
CA ILE A 144 7.83 1.95 -9.70
C ILE A 144 7.98 2.26 -8.21
N ASP A 145 8.13 1.25 -7.35
CA ASP A 145 8.34 1.38 -5.91
C ASP A 145 9.81 1.55 -5.54
N LEU A 146 10.73 1.09 -6.39
CA LEU A 146 12.16 1.09 -6.11
C LEU A 146 12.70 2.46 -5.67
N PRO A 147 12.30 3.60 -6.29
CA PRO A 147 12.80 4.90 -5.84
C PRO A 147 12.50 5.24 -4.38
N ALA A 148 11.33 4.83 -3.86
CA ALA A 148 10.96 5.00 -2.45
C ALA A 148 11.60 3.92 -1.57
N MET A 149 11.63 2.65 -2.03
CA MET A 149 12.24 1.54 -1.31
C MET A 149 13.73 1.75 -1.07
N ARG A 150 14.48 2.34 -2.00
CA ARG A 150 15.90 2.68 -1.84
C ARG A 150 16.16 3.75 -0.78
N LYS A 151 15.17 4.58 -0.48
CA LYS A 151 15.27 5.67 0.52
C LYS A 151 14.81 5.24 1.92
N CYS A 152 14.04 4.17 2.06
CA CYS A 152 13.49 3.75 3.34
C CYS A 152 14.48 2.93 4.19
N GLY A 153 14.22 2.87 5.49
CA GLY A 153 14.99 2.07 6.45
C GLY A 153 14.77 0.57 6.28
N LEU A 154 13.55 0.15 5.93
CA LEU A 154 13.18 -1.25 5.71
C LEU A 154 12.36 -1.39 4.43
N ALA A 155 12.99 -1.81 3.33
CA ALA A 155 12.33 -2.17 2.09
C ALA A 155 11.80 -3.61 2.19
N ILE A 156 10.51 -3.78 1.92
CA ILE A 156 9.81 -5.08 1.96
C ILE A 156 9.22 -5.37 0.59
N ALA A 157 9.57 -6.49 0.01
CA ALA A 157 8.94 -7.01 -1.21
C ALA A 157 7.82 -7.99 -0.85
N VAL A 158 6.69 -7.92 -1.54
CA VAL A 158 5.68 -8.98 -1.41
C VAL A 158 6.13 -10.25 -2.17
N LYS A 159 5.55 -11.42 -1.81
CA LYS A 159 5.95 -12.72 -2.38
C LYS A 159 5.91 -12.73 -3.91
N ASN A 160 4.90 -12.11 -4.52
CA ASN A 160 4.71 -12.03 -5.97
C ASN A 160 5.40 -10.81 -6.61
N ALA A 161 6.18 -10.02 -5.85
CA ALA A 161 6.92 -8.88 -6.39
C ALA A 161 7.87 -9.29 -7.52
N ARG A 162 8.16 -8.33 -8.40
CA ARG A 162 9.08 -8.52 -9.51
C ARG A 162 10.48 -8.86 -9.00
N PRO A 163 11.26 -9.63 -9.79
CA PRO A 163 12.63 -10.03 -9.39
C PRO A 163 13.52 -8.83 -9.00
N GLU A 164 13.42 -7.73 -9.73
CA GLU A 164 14.18 -6.51 -9.49
C GLU A 164 13.88 -5.91 -8.10
N VAL A 165 12.62 -5.94 -7.69
CA VAL A 165 12.18 -5.46 -6.38
C VAL A 165 12.68 -6.37 -5.26
N LYS A 166 12.57 -7.69 -5.45
CA LYS A 166 13.08 -8.67 -4.49
C LYS A 166 14.59 -8.57 -4.28
N ALA A 167 15.34 -8.28 -5.36
CA ALA A 167 16.79 -8.14 -5.29
C ALA A 167 17.25 -6.94 -4.43
N GLU A 168 16.44 -5.89 -4.34
CA GLU A 168 16.74 -4.69 -3.55
C GLU A 168 16.06 -4.65 -2.18
N ALA A 169 15.10 -5.55 -1.93
CA ALA A 169 14.40 -5.62 -0.65
C ALA A 169 15.29 -6.14 0.48
N HIS A 170 15.05 -5.65 1.69
CA HIS A 170 15.70 -6.16 2.89
C HIS A 170 15.03 -7.44 3.41
N TRP A 171 13.76 -7.63 3.09
CA TRP A 171 12.95 -8.78 3.48
C TRP A 171 11.79 -8.97 2.50
N ALA A 172 11.29 -10.21 2.38
CA ALA A 172 10.14 -10.53 1.53
C ALA A 172 9.06 -11.25 2.36
N THR A 173 7.79 -10.96 2.04
CA THR A 173 6.64 -11.60 2.69
C THR A 173 6.47 -13.04 2.24
N SER A 174 5.81 -13.86 3.07
CA SER A 174 5.43 -15.25 2.75
C SER A 174 4.18 -15.32 1.87
N HIS A 175 3.31 -14.32 1.97
CA HIS A 175 2.07 -14.20 1.21
C HIS A 175 2.21 -13.19 0.07
N ALA A 176 1.38 -13.38 -0.96
CA ALA A 176 1.28 -12.45 -2.09
C ALA A 176 0.49 -11.18 -1.71
N GLY A 177 0.65 -10.13 -2.51
CA GLY A 177 -0.20 -8.94 -2.39
C GLY A 177 -1.68 -9.30 -2.54
N GLY A 178 -2.52 -8.68 -1.73
CA GLY A 178 -3.95 -8.99 -1.65
C GLY A 178 -4.29 -10.36 -1.05
N ASP A 179 -3.32 -11.03 -0.43
CA ASP A 179 -3.47 -12.37 0.17
C ASP A 179 -2.76 -12.48 1.54
N GLY A 180 -2.63 -11.37 2.25
CA GLY A 180 -2.00 -11.34 3.58
C GLY A 180 -0.57 -10.79 3.60
N ALA A 181 -0.06 -10.20 2.53
CA ALA A 181 1.29 -9.63 2.49
C ALA A 181 1.48 -8.46 3.46
N ALA A 182 0.50 -7.56 3.56
CA ALA A 182 0.57 -6.47 4.53
C ALA A 182 0.49 -7.00 5.96
N ARG A 183 -0.27 -8.09 6.19
CA ARG A 183 -0.28 -8.80 7.47
C ARG A 183 1.10 -9.32 7.83
N ASP A 184 1.80 -9.98 6.93
CA ASP A 184 3.16 -10.47 7.15
C ASP A 184 4.11 -9.32 7.52
N ALA A 185 4.05 -8.20 6.78
CA ALA A 185 4.93 -7.05 6.98
C ALA A 185 4.73 -6.41 8.37
N VAL A 186 3.48 -6.16 8.77
CA VAL A 186 3.16 -5.61 10.08
C VAL A 186 3.55 -6.57 11.19
N GLU A 187 3.20 -7.84 11.06
CA GLU A 187 3.52 -8.87 12.05
C GLU A 187 5.03 -9.01 12.25
N TYR A 188 5.81 -9.01 11.17
CA TYR A 188 7.26 -9.05 11.22
C TYR A 188 7.84 -7.86 12.01
N ILE A 189 7.36 -6.64 11.74
CA ILE A 189 7.80 -5.43 12.41
C ILE A 189 7.41 -5.46 13.89
N LEU A 190 6.16 -5.78 14.22
CA LEU A 190 5.67 -5.80 15.60
C LEU A 190 6.35 -6.91 16.42
N LYS A 191 6.64 -8.07 15.85
CA LYS A 191 7.40 -9.14 16.49
C LYS A 191 8.85 -8.70 16.76
N ALA A 192 9.51 -8.06 15.80
CA ALA A 192 10.86 -7.54 16.00
C ALA A 192 10.93 -6.46 17.10
N GLN A 193 9.86 -5.71 17.31
CA GLN A 193 9.72 -4.70 18.38
C GLN A 193 9.21 -5.26 19.70
N GLY A 194 8.85 -6.55 19.77
CA GLY A 194 8.24 -7.15 20.97
C GLY A 194 6.83 -6.69 21.29
N LYS A 195 6.16 -6.01 20.34
CA LYS A 195 4.83 -5.39 20.53
C LYS A 195 3.66 -6.28 20.10
N TRP A 196 3.92 -7.40 19.40
CA TRP A 196 2.90 -8.22 18.75
C TRP A 196 1.82 -8.69 19.72
N LYS A 197 2.22 -9.36 20.82
CA LYS A 197 1.27 -9.92 21.79
C LYS A 197 0.36 -8.83 22.37
N LYS A 198 0.96 -7.72 22.83
CA LYS A 198 0.20 -6.61 23.39
C LYS A 198 -0.79 -6.01 22.39
N ALA A 199 -0.39 -5.80 21.13
CA ALA A 199 -1.28 -5.28 20.11
C ALA A 199 -2.46 -6.22 19.81
N VAL A 200 -2.25 -7.55 19.84
CA VAL A 200 -3.30 -8.53 19.66
C VAL A 200 -4.28 -8.51 20.85
N GLU A 201 -3.79 -8.49 22.08
CA GLU A 201 -4.61 -8.41 23.29
C GLU A 201 -5.48 -7.14 23.31
N GLU A 202 -4.87 -6.00 22.98
CA GLU A 202 -5.56 -4.71 22.88
C GLU A 202 -6.64 -4.71 21.79
N TYR A 203 -6.34 -5.29 20.62
CA TYR A 203 -7.32 -5.43 19.53
C TYR A 203 -8.52 -6.30 19.90
N ILE A 204 -8.32 -7.37 20.69
CA ILE A 204 -9.41 -8.22 21.19
C ILE A 204 -10.22 -7.45 22.24
N GLY A 205 -9.57 -6.73 23.15
CA GLY A 205 -10.21 -5.95 24.20
C GLY A 205 -11.04 -4.76 23.69
N GLU A 206 -10.65 -4.11 22.59
CA GLU A 206 -11.45 -3.04 21.96
C GLU A 206 -12.81 -3.54 21.39
N ARG A 207 -13.02 -4.85 21.26
CA ARG A 207 -14.21 -5.47 20.65
C ARG A 207 -15.07 -6.25 21.66
N SER A 208 -14.63 -6.30 22.90
CA SER A 208 -15.36 -6.88 24.04
C SER A 208 -16.16 -5.80 24.77
#